data_7b7f5353a4754fc4a7857e8ac5183852
#
_entry.id   7b7f5353a4754fc4a7857e8ac5183852
#
_cell.length_a   1.000
_cell.length_b   1.000
_cell.length_c   1.000
_cell.angle_alpha   90.00
_cell.angle_beta   90.00
_cell.angle_gamma   90.00
#
_symmetry.space_group_name_H-M   'P 1'
#
loop_
_entity.id
_entity.type
_entity.pdbx_description
1 polymer ?
#
loop_
_entity_poly.entity_id
_entity_poly.type
_entity_poly.pdbx_seq_one_letter_code
_entity_poly.pdbx_strand_id
1 'polypeptide(L)'
;LLYRLKEAGHTIILSEHRFHYVRDSFDRLVFMENGEISAIYSRSEALSLTEGQLAVMGLRPFQPPAFRVGGAFLSKPEDAFQTSQISCMLDGRQILEDVTFSARSGRILAIAGPNGAGKSTLCRTITGLCRAMGTVQIDGAYLKRKRRTKQSFFVQQDADYQLYAPTVVDEFLIGKRASPEL
;
A
#
# COMPACT_ATOMS: atom_id res chain seq x y z
N LEU A 1 1.00 -3.00 22.71
CA LEU A 1 -0.33 -2.89 23.33
C LEU A 1 -0.87 -4.27 23.70
N LEU A 2 -1.04 -5.21 22.73
CA LEU A 2 -1.59 -6.56 22.98
C LEU A 2 -0.85 -7.32 24.07
N TYR A 3 0.47 -7.29 24.05
CA TYR A 3 1.30 -7.95 25.05
C TYR A 3 1.02 -7.42 26.46
N ARG A 4 0.91 -6.11 26.64
CA ARG A 4 0.59 -5.50 27.96
C ARG A 4 -0.80 -5.88 28.45
N LEU A 5 -1.79 -5.99 27.58
CA LEU A 5 -3.13 -6.43 27.95
C LEU A 5 -3.14 -7.90 28.37
N LYS A 6 -2.38 -8.74 27.66
CA LYS A 6 -2.20 -10.15 28.00
C LYS A 6 -1.53 -10.31 29.37
N GLU A 7 -0.46 -9.57 29.65
CA GLU A 7 0.21 -9.56 30.96
C GLU A 7 -0.70 -9.06 32.10
N ALA A 8 -1.62 -8.15 31.80
CA ALA A 8 -2.64 -7.70 32.72
C ALA A 8 -3.79 -8.70 32.94
N GLY A 9 -3.71 -9.91 32.36
CA GLY A 9 -4.69 -10.99 32.54
C GLY A 9 -5.93 -10.89 31.65
N HIS A 10 -5.95 -9.99 30.66
CA HIS A 10 -7.10 -9.89 29.74
C HIS A 10 -7.11 -11.00 28.72
N THR A 11 -8.30 -11.56 28.46
CA THR A 11 -8.54 -12.43 27.30
C THR A 11 -8.73 -11.58 26.05
N ILE A 12 -7.95 -11.84 25.01
CA ILE A 12 -7.97 -11.09 23.76
C ILE A 12 -8.42 -12.01 22.64
N ILE A 13 -9.49 -11.64 21.93
CA ILE A 13 -9.92 -12.27 20.70
C ILE A 13 -9.62 -11.31 19.56
N LEU A 14 -8.83 -11.77 18.59
CA LEU A 14 -8.40 -10.97 17.45
C LEU A 14 -8.80 -11.67 16.15
N SER A 15 -9.57 -10.97 15.30
CA SER A 15 -9.88 -11.43 13.95
C SER A 15 -8.95 -10.72 12.97
N GLU A 16 -8.07 -11.48 12.34
CA GLU A 16 -7.04 -10.94 11.45
C GLU A 16 -6.64 -11.95 10.38
N HIS A 17 -6.15 -11.44 9.27
CA HIS A 17 -5.57 -12.21 8.16
C HIS A 17 -4.07 -11.98 8.00
N ARG A 18 -3.49 -11.06 8.79
CA ARG A 18 -2.05 -10.70 8.80
C ARG A 18 -1.45 -11.02 10.16
N PHE A 19 -0.99 -12.24 10.35
CA PHE A 19 -0.57 -12.73 11.66
C PHE A 19 0.89 -12.39 12.04
N HIS A 20 1.68 -11.83 11.14
CA HIS A 20 3.10 -11.55 11.38
C HIS A 20 3.36 -10.65 12.58
N TYR A 21 2.51 -9.68 12.86
CA TYR A 21 2.68 -8.76 14.00
C TYR A 21 2.15 -9.30 15.34
N VAL A 22 1.36 -10.36 15.32
CA VAL A 22 0.89 -11.05 16.53
C VAL A 22 1.58 -12.39 16.75
N ARG A 23 2.50 -12.78 15.87
CA ARG A 23 3.22 -14.05 15.87
C ARG A 23 3.72 -14.46 17.25
N ASP A 24 4.24 -13.49 18.02
CA ASP A 24 4.87 -13.75 19.32
C ASP A 24 3.91 -13.61 20.50
N SER A 25 2.66 -13.23 20.28
CA SER A 25 1.70 -12.92 21.36
C SER A 25 0.45 -13.78 21.41
N PHE A 26 0.06 -14.48 20.32
CA PHE A 26 -1.12 -15.35 20.36
C PHE A 26 -0.81 -16.72 21.00
N ASP A 27 -1.81 -17.34 21.59
CA ASP A 27 -1.72 -18.68 22.21
C ASP A 27 -2.39 -19.74 21.36
N ARG A 28 -3.49 -19.39 20.68
CA ARG A 28 -4.25 -20.28 19.81
C ARG A 28 -4.64 -19.57 18.52
N LEU A 29 -4.63 -20.32 17.43
CA LEU A 29 -5.18 -19.91 16.14
C LEU A 29 -6.44 -20.75 15.87
N VAL A 30 -7.56 -20.08 15.68
CA VAL A 30 -8.81 -20.69 15.24
C VAL A 30 -8.96 -20.39 13.76
N PHE A 31 -8.99 -21.42 12.93
CA PHE A 31 -9.22 -21.28 11.50
C PHE A 31 -10.69 -21.54 11.20
N MET A 32 -11.31 -20.58 10.51
CA MET A 32 -12.73 -20.64 10.13
C MET A 32 -12.87 -20.70 8.62
N GLU A 33 -13.77 -21.54 8.17
CA GLU A 33 -14.14 -21.70 6.77
C GLU A 33 -15.64 -21.92 6.65
N ASN A 34 -16.31 -21.24 5.71
CA ASN A 34 -17.74 -21.34 5.47
C ASN A 34 -18.64 -21.16 6.72
N GLY A 35 -18.18 -20.35 7.69
CA GLY A 35 -18.92 -20.08 8.93
C GLY A 35 -18.70 -21.11 10.05
N GLU A 36 -17.85 -22.12 9.82
CA GLU A 36 -17.54 -23.18 10.77
C GLU A 36 -16.06 -23.14 11.19
N ILE A 37 -15.74 -23.70 12.36
CA ILE A 37 -14.38 -23.90 12.80
C ILE A 37 -13.84 -25.13 12.11
N SER A 38 -12.91 -24.94 11.14
CA SER A 38 -12.25 -26.02 10.44
C SER A 38 -11.08 -26.60 11.21
N ALA A 39 -10.35 -25.77 11.95
CA ALA A 39 -9.20 -26.23 12.73
C ALA A 39 -8.88 -25.28 13.91
N ILE A 40 -8.25 -25.85 14.94
CA ILE A 40 -7.69 -25.09 16.06
C ILE A 40 -6.24 -25.54 16.24
N TYR A 41 -5.33 -24.60 16.23
CA TYR A 41 -3.90 -24.83 16.40
C TYR A 41 -3.41 -24.15 17.68
N SER A 42 -2.54 -24.82 18.42
CA SER A 42 -1.66 -24.14 19.37
C SER A 42 -0.71 -23.20 18.63
N ARG A 43 -0.08 -22.28 19.33
CA ARG A 43 0.93 -21.41 18.71
C ARG A 43 2.06 -22.19 18.02
N SER A 44 2.58 -23.24 18.67
CA SER A 44 3.66 -24.06 18.10
C SER A 44 3.24 -24.77 16.81
N GLU A 45 2.06 -25.34 16.79
CA GLU A 45 1.51 -26.00 15.59
C GLU A 45 1.28 -24.99 14.46
N ALA A 46 0.67 -23.84 14.76
CA ALA A 46 0.44 -22.79 13.78
C ALA A 46 1.75 -22.28 13.16
N LEU A 47 2.79 -22.07 13.96
CA LEU A 47 4.10 -21.60 13.49
C LEU A 47 4.88 -22.67 12.71
N SER A 48 4.50 -23.94 12.80
CA SER A 48 5.07 -25.04 12.03
C SER A 48 4.42 -25.23 10.65
N LEU A 49 3.30 -24.58 10.38
CA LEU A 49 2.63 -24.63 9.09
C LEU A 49 3.54 -24.10 7.99
N THR A 50 3.65 -24.83 6.90
CA THR A 50 4.41 -24.42 5.72
C THR A 50 3.71 -23.30 4.96
N GLU A 51 4.46 -22.54 4.16
CA GLU A 51 3.87 -21.51 3.30
C GLU A 51 2.80 -22.07 2.35
N GLY A 52 2.98 -23.28 1.85
CA GLY A 52 2.01 -23.96 1.00
C GLY A 52 0.70 -24.26 1.74
N GLN A 53 0.78 -24.73 2.99
CA GLN A 53 -0.41 -24.98 3.83
C GLN A 53 -1.14 -23.67 4.16
N LEU A 54 -0.40 -22.62 4.52
CA LEU A 54 -0.99 -21.29 4.77
C LEU A 54 -1.66 -20.72 3.51
N ALA A 55 -1.04 -20.91 2.34
CA ALA A 55 -1.61 -20.45 1.07
C ALA A 55 -2.94 -21.15 0.73
N VAL A 56 -3.02 -22.48 0.95
CA VAL A 56 -4.28 -23.25 0.78
C VAL A 56 -5.38 -22.74 1.72
N MET A 57 -5.02 -22.36 2.95
CA MET A 57 -5.92 -21.77 3.92
C MET A 57 -6.24 -20.28 3.64
N GLY A 58 -5.71 -19.68 2.59
CA GLY A 58 -5.85 -18.25 2.30
C GLY A 58 -5.13 -17.33 3.30
N LEU A 59 -4.24 -17.89 4.13
CA LEU A 59 -3.50 -17.14 5.13
C LEU A 59 -2.14 -16.67 4.59
N ARG A 60 -1.68 -15.53 5.08
CA ARG A 60 -0.34 -15.03 4.78
C ARG A 60 0.70 -15.65 5.71
N PRO A 61 1.95 -15.80 5.25
CA PRO A 61 3.03 -16.30 6.09
C PRO A 61 3.17 -15.52 7.40
N PHE A 62 3.49 -16.24 8.48
CA PHE A 62 3.77 -15.62 9.80
C PHE A 62 5.08 -14.84 9.83
N GLN A 63 5.96 -15.09 8.87
CA GLN A 63 7.20 -14.33 8.73
C GLN A 63 7.02 -13.27 7.64
N PRO A 64 7.42 -12.02 7.91
CA PRO A 64 7.46 -11.04 6.84
C PRO A 64 8.47 -11.49 5.79
N PRO A 65 8.21 -11.23 4.50
CA PRO A 65 9.17 -11.55 3.45
C PRO A 65 10.49 -10.83 3.74
N ALA A 66 11.61 -11.54 3.58
CA ALA A 66 12.94 -10.95 3.75
C ALA A 66 13.18 -9.94 2.61
N PHE A 67 13.10 -8.66 2.92
CA PHE A 67 13.48 -7.61 1.98
C PHE A 67 15.01 -7.45 2.00
N ARG A 68 15.64 -7.70 0.86
CA ARG A 68 17.01 -7.21 0.67
C ARG A 68 16.90 -5.71 0.35
N VAL A 69 17.38 -4.89 1.27
CA VAL A 69 17.55 -3.46 1.00
C VAL A 69 18.66 -3.36 -0.05
N GLY A 70 18.27 -3.20 -1.30
CA GLY A 70 19.21 -2.84 -2.38
C GLY A 70 19.79 -1.45 -2.08
N GLY A 71 21.05 -1.22 -2.51
CA GLY A 71 21.77 0.02 -2.26
C GLY A 71 21.00 1.29 -2.65
N ALA A 72 21.46 2.42 -2.13
CA ALA A 72 20.86 3.73 -2.37
C ALA A 72 20.63 3.97 -3.88
N PHE A 73 19.38 4.26 -4.23
CA PHE A 73 19.00 4.66 -5.58
C PHE A 73 19.52 6.09 -5.81
N LEU A 74 20.74 6.19 -6.30
CA LEU A 74 21.19 7.46 -6.86
C LEU A 74 20.47 7.67 -8.19
N SER A 75 19.85 8.83 -8.35
CA SER A 75 19.21 9.25 -9.61
C SER A 75 20.19 9.12 -10.76
N LYS A 76 19.81 8.43 -11.83
CA LYS A 76 20.60 8.31 -13.04
C LYS A 76 19.92 9.05 -14.18
N PRO A 77 20.69 9.61 -15.14
CA PRO A 77 20.12 10.34 -16.28
C PRO A 77 19.09 9.55 -17.10
N GLU A 78 19.25 8.22 -17.14
CA GLU A 78 18.33 7.31 -17.85
C GLU A 78 17.05 6.96 -17.08
N ASP A 79 16.83 7.52 -15.87
CA ASP A 79 15.63 7.26 -15.10
C ASP A 79 14.44 7.99 -15.73
N ALA A 80 13.41 7.21 -16.11
CA ALA A 80 12.22 7.74 -16.79
C ALA A 80 11.34 8.61 -15.88
N PHE A 81 11.44 8.43 -14.55
CA PHE A 81 10.71 9.20 -13.55
C PHE A 81 11.69 9.77 -12.52
N GLN A 82 11.62 11.08 -12.28
CA GLN A 82 12.46 11.74 -11.30
C GLN A 82 11.65 12.77 -10.51
N THR A 83 11.91 12.83 -9.22
CA THR A 83 11.45 13.92 -8.35
C THR A 83 12.64 14.67 -7.78
N SER A 84 12.48 15.96 -7.59
CA SER A 84 13.49 16.78 -6.91
C SER A 84 12.84 17.74 -5.94
N GLN A 85 13.30 17.67 -4.68
CA GLN A 85 12.95 18.56 -3.59
C GLN A 85 11.44 18.69 -3.35
N ILE A 86 10.73 17.57 -3.43
CA ILE A 86 9.28 17.56 -3.18
C ILE A 86 9.00 17.86 -1.72
N SER A 87 8.35 19.00 -1.48
CA SER A 87 7.90 19.42 -0.15
C SER A 87 6.41 19.75 -0.19
N CYS A 88 5.65 19.25 0.78
CA CYS A 88 4.21 19.40 0.83
C CYS A 88 3.73 19.75 2.24
N MET A 89 2.88 20.77 2.33
CA MET A 89 2.18 21.12 3.55
C MET A 89 0.68 20.80 3.42
N LEU A 90 0.10 20.22 4.45
CA LEU A 90 -1.35 19.98 4.58
C LEU A 90 -1.80 20.51 5.94
N ASP A 91 -2.86 21.29 5.94
CA ASP A 91 -3.46 21.89 7.14
C ASP A 91 -2.44 22.56 8.07
N GLY A 92 -1.51 23.31 7.46
CA GLY A 92 -0.46 24.03 8.18
C GLY A 92 0.68 23.16 8.71
N ARG A 93 0.67 21.84 8.44
CA ARG A 93 1.75 20.92 8.85
C ARG A 93 2.58 20.49 7.65
N GLN A 94 3.87 20.45 7.84
CA GLN A 94 4.79 19.88 6.84
C GLN A 94 4.72 18.36 6.88
N ILE A 95 4.29 17.76 5.77
CA ILE A 95 4.13 16.30 5.63
C ILE A 95 5.27 15.69 4.82
N LEU A 96 5.76 16.43 3.82
CA LEU A 96 6.90 16.03 2.99
C LEU A 96 7.94 17.13 3.03
N GLU A 97 9.21 16.77 3.17
CA GLU A 97 10.34 17.68 3.19
C GLU A 97 11.44 17.15 2.30
N ASP A 98 11.79 17.93 1.27
CA ASP A 98 12.90 17.70 0.35
C ASP A 98 13.01 16.27 -0.20
N VAL A 99 11.89 15.66 -0.57
CA VAL A 99 11.87 14.27 -1.04
C VAL A 99 12.37 14.20 -2.48
N THR A 100 13.49 13.53 -2.67
CA THR A 100 14.15 13.36 -3.97
C THR A 100 14.40 11.88 -4.22
N PHE A 101 13.91 11.36 -5.35
CA PHE A 101 14.16 9.99 -5.80
C PHE A 101 13.87 9.84 -7.30
N SER A 102 14.28 8.69 -7.84
CA SER A 102 14.00 8.34 -9.23
C SER A 102 13.52 6.89 -9.39
N ALA A 103 12.92 6.61 -10.53
CA ALA A 103 12.50 5.28 -10.92
C ALA A 103 12.72 5.05 -12.42
N ARG A 104 13.06 3.82 -12.79
CA ARG A 104 13.24 3.42 -14.19
C ARG A 104 11.93 3.00 -14.83
N SER A 105 11.81 3.22 -16.13
CA SER A 105 10.70 2.68 -16.92
C SER A 105 10.60 1.17 -16.79
N GLY A 106 9.37 0.65 -16.76
CA GLY A 106 9.10 -0.79 -16.65
C GLY A 106 9.47 -1.40 -15.30
N ARG A 107 9.67 -0.61 -14.25
CA ARG A 107 9.98 -1.08 -12.89
C ARG A 107 8.90 -0.67 -11.89
N ILE A 108 8.74 -1.47 -10.85
CA ILE A 108 7.87 -1.17 -9.71
C ILE A 108 8.71 -0.56 -8.61
N LEU A 109 8.34 0.65 -8.16
CA LEU A 109 8.91 1.30 -7.00
C LEU A 109 7.97 1.12 -5.80
N ALA A 110 8.45 0.47 -4.75
CA ALA A 110 7.71 0.35 -3.50
C ALA A 110 8.09 1.48 -2.53
N ILE A 111 7.08 2.17 -2.01
CA ILE A 111 7.23 3.20 -0.98
C ILE A 111 6.80 2.61 0.36
N ALA A 112 7.73 2.38 1.26
CA ALA A 112 7.50 1.77 2.57
C ALA A 112 7.76 2.75 3.72
N GLY A 113 7.15 2.50 4.86
CA GLY A 113 7.31 3.30 6.08
C GLY A 113 6.12 3.15 7.03
N PRO A 114 6.21 3.65 8.27
CA PRO A 114 5.13 3.59 9.27
C PRO A 114 3.89 4.37 8.82
N ASN A 115 2.77 4.15 9.53
CA ASN A 115 1.57 4.95 9.33
C ASN A 115 1.85 6.40 9.71
N GLY A 116 1.34 7.33 8.92
CA GLY A 116 1.62 8.77 9.10
C GLY A 116 2.92 9.28 8.44
N ALA A 117 3.78 8.41 7.89
CA ALA A 117 5.05 8.81 7.26
C ALA A 117 4.92 9.60 5.94
N GLY A 118 3.70 9.94 5.51
CA GLY A 118 3.50 10.74 4.29
C GLY A 118 3.42 9.96 2.98
N LYS A 119 3.41 8.61 3.00
CA LYS A 119 3.38 7.76 1.77
C LYS A 119 2.25 8.13 0.82
N SER A 120 1.02 8.17 1.30
CA SER A 120 -0.16 8.53 0.49
C SER A 120 -0.10 9.99 0.02
N THR A 121 0.44 10.90 0.83
CA THR A 121 0.67 12.29 0.46
C THR A 121 1.70 12.39 -0.66
N LEU A 122 2.78 11.63 -0.60
CA LEU A 122 3.78 11.55 -1.65
C LEU A 122 3.17 11.06 -2.97
N CYS A 123 2.42 9.95 -2.94
CA CYS A 123 1.73 9.44 -4.13
C CYS A 123 0.76 10.46 -4.73
N ARG A 124 -0.06 11.13 -3.91
CA ARG A 124 -0.96 12.21 -4.36
C ARG A 124 -0.21 13.41 -4.93
N THR A 125 0.94 13.73 -4.37
CA THR A 125 1.77 14.84 -4.82
C THR A 125 2.40 14.56 -6.19
N ILE A 126 3.02 13.39 -6.37
CA ILE A 126 3.67 13.03 -7.63
C ILE A 126 2.66 12.86 -8.77
N THR A 127 1.45 12.37 -8.49
CA THR A 127 0.35 12.29 -9.48
C THR A 127 -0.34 13.64 -9.75
N GLY A 128 -0.01 14.69 -8.98
CA GLY A 128 -0.58 16.02 -9.17
C GLY A 128 -1.92 16.25 -8.47
N LEU A 129 -2.39 15.34 -7.62
CA LEU A 129 -3.62 15.50 -6.83
C LEU A 129 -3.43 16.48 -5.67
N CYS A 130 -2.24 16.55 -5.08
CA CYS A 130 -1.87 17.56 -4.07
C CYS A 130 -0.95 18.63 -4.65
N ARG A 131 -1.03 19.85 -4.08
CA ARG A 131 -0.05 20.91 -4.35
C ARG A 131 1.20 20.68 -3.52
N ALA A 132 2.36 20.89 -4.14
CA ALA A 132 3.65 20.80 -3.47
C ALA A 132 4.67 21.69 -4.18
N MET A 133 5.75 21.99 -3.49
CA MET A 133 6.98 22.54 -4.06
C MET A 133 7.82 21.43 -4.65
N GLY A 134 8.86 21.79 -5.41
CA GLY A 134 9.73 20.83 -6.08
C GLY A 134 9.28 20.49 -7.49
N THR A 135 9.98 19.56 -8.12
CA THR A 135 9.76 19.22 -9.53
C THR A 135 9.56 17.72 -9.73
N VAL A 136 8.77 17.39 -10.76
CA VAL A 136 8.61 16.02 -11.25
C VAL A 136 8.90 16.00 -12.74
N GLN A 137 9.77 15.08 -13.14
CA GLN A 137 10.08 14.78 -14.53
C GLN A 137 9.57 13.40 -14.90
N ILE A 138 9.07 13.26 -16.12
CA ILE A 138 8.76 11.97 -16.74
C ILE A 138 9.38 11.99 -18.14
N ASP A 139 10.17 10.99 -18.46
CA ASP A 139 10.91 10.88 -19.73
C ASP A 139 11.67 12.16 -20.08
N GLY A 140 12.38 12.71 -19.10
CA GLY A 140 13.19 13.93 -19.22
C GLY A 140 12.41 15.25 -19.29
N ALA A 141 11.07 15.21 -19.30
CA ALA A 141 10.23 16.40 -19.38
C ALA A 141 9.68 16.81 -18.00
N TYR A 142 9.82 18.09 -17.63
CA TYR A 142 9.17 18.64 -16.45
C TYR A 142 7.65 18.73 -16.63
N LEU A 143 6.90 18.08 -15.76
CA LEU A 143 5.46 18.03 -15.86
C LEU A 143 4.78 18.93 -14.81
N LYS A 144 4.01 19.92 -15.30
CA LYS A 144 3.11 20.71 -14.47
C LYS A 144 2.00 19.83 -13.88
N ARG A 145 1.50 20.22 -12.69
CA ARG A 145 0.49 19.47 -11.92
C ARG A 145 -0.67 18.90 -12.76
N LYS A 146 -1.35 19.77 -13.55
CA LYS A 146 -2.48 19.37 -14.40
C LYS A 146 -2.12 18.30 -15.44
N ARG A 147 -0.89 18.33 -15.96
CA ARG A 147 -0.43 17.34 -16.94
C ARG A 147 -0.12 16.00 -16.28
N ARG A 148 0.47 16.03 -15.08
CA ARG A 148 0.69 14.82 -14.26
C ARG A 148 -0.61 14.08 -13.98
N THR A 149 -1.64 14.80 -13.51
CA THR A 149 -2.97 14.20 -13.24
C THR A 149 -3.59 13.52 -14.47
N LYS A 150 -3.31 14.03 -15.68
CA LYS A 150 -3.80 13.41 -16.92
C LYS A 150 -2.98 12.20 -17.38
N GLN A 151 -1.74 12.06 -16.92
CA GLN A 151 -0.80 11.00 -17.33
C GLN A 151 -0.57 9.96 -16.23
N SER A 152 -1.26 10.07 -15.09
CA SER A 152 -1.12 9.18 -13.95
C SER A 152 -2.46 8.60 -13.55
N PHE A 153 -2.43 7.38 -13.06
CA PHE A 153 -3.56 6.76 -12.36
C PHE A 153 -3.21 6.64 -10.88
N PHE A 154 -4.12 7.05 -10.02
CA PHE A 154 -3.98 6.92 -8.58
C PHE A 154 -5.05 5.96 -8.06
N VAL A 155 -4.63 4.81 -7.55
CA VAL A 155 -5.51 3.85 -6.89
C VAL A 155 -5.44 4.06 -5.38
N GLN A 156 -6.57 4.29 -4.75
CA GLN A 156 -6.65 4.45 -3.30
C GLN A 156 -6.46 3.10 -2.59
N GLN A 157 -6.11 3.16 -1.31
CA GLN A 157 -5.95 1.97 -0.48
C GLN A 157 -7.28 1.19 -0.38
N ASP A 158 -8.38 1.91 -0.33
CA ASP A 158 -9.74 1.41 -0.31
C ASP A 158 -10.36 1.72 -1.70
N ALA A 159 -10.35 0.73 -2.57
CA ALA A 159 -10.75 0.90 -3.97
C ALA A 159 -12.27 1.17 -4.10
N ASP A 160 -13.08 0.74 -3.14
CA ASP A 160 -14.53 0.92 -3.16
C ASP A 160 -14.93 2.40 -3.18
N TYR A 161 -14.12 3.27 -2.56
CA TYR A 161 -14.35 4.73 -2.64
C TYR A 161 -14.05 5.34 -4.02
N GLN A 162 -13.58 4.57 -4.97
CA GLN A 162 -13.31 5.03 -6.34
C GLN A 162 -14.36 4.54 -7.35
N LEU A 163 -15.29 3.69 -6.90
CA LEU A 163 -16.39 3.21 -7.72
C LEU A 163 -17.60 4.14 -7.51
N TYR A 164 -18.08 4.75 -8.58
CA TYR A 164 -19.16 5.74 -8.54
C TYR A 164 -20.45 5.24 -9.18
N ALA A 165 -20.36 4.21 -10.03
CA ALA A 165 -21.51 3.69 -10.77
C ALA A 165 -22.09 2.43 -10.12
N PRO A 166 -23.40 2.18 -10.27
CA PRO A 166 -24.04 1.00 -9.72
C PRO A 166 -23.69 -0.29 -10.48
N THR A 167 -23.20 -0.20 -11.70
CA THR A 167 -22.78 -1.34 -12.51
C THR A 167 -21.37 -1.17 -13.06
N VAL A 168 -20.71 -2.30 -13.38
CA VAL A 168 -19.39 -2.32 -13.99
C VAL A 168 -19.40 -1.60 -15.35
N VAL A 169 -20.45 -1.77 -16.12
CA VAL A 169 -20.59 -1.12 -17.45
C VAL A 169 -20.65 0.39 -17.31
N ASP A 170 -21.48 0.88 -16.38
CA ASP A 170 -21.59 2.32 -16.14
C ASP A 170 -20.29 2.93 -15.64
N GLU A 171 -19.54 2.20 -14.79
CA GLU A 171 -18.23 2.65 -14.30
C GLU A 171 -17.23 2.82 -15.46
N PHE A 172 -17.21 1.92 -16.44
CA PHE A 172 -16.38 2.05 -17.63
C PHE A 172 -16.80 3.22 -18.55
N LEU A 173 -18.04 3.66 -18.46
CA LEU A 173 -18.56 4.75 -19.27
C LEU A 173 -18.36 6.14 -18.62
N ILE A 174 -17.99 6.19 -17.35
CA ILE A 174 -17.73 7.45 -16.65
C ILE A 174 -16.64 8.24 -17.38
N GLY A 175 -16.98 9.48 -17.78
CA GLY A 175 -16.05 10.37 -18.46
C GLY A 175 -15.80 10.08 -19.93
N LYS A 176 -16.40 9.03 -20.50
CA LYS A 176 -16.41 8.80 -21.93
C LYS A 176 -17.64 9.50 -22.52
N ARG A 177 -17.45 10.35 -23.53
CA ARG A 177 -18.55 10.78 -24.39
C ARG A 177 -19.02 9.51 -25.12
N ALA A 178 -20.31 9.22 -25.01
CA ALA A 178 -20.92 8.16 -25.80
C ALA A 178 -20.58 8.38 -27.26
N SER A 179 -19.73 7.53 -27.84
CA SER A 179 -19.66 7.44 -29.28
C SER A 179 -20.96 6.80 -29.74
N PRO A 180 -21.66 7.35 -30.73
CA PRO A 180 -22.95 6.82 -31.19
C PRO A 180 -22.85 5.47 -31.92
N GLU A 181 -21.70 4.81 -31.85
CA GLU A 181 -21.42 3.52 -32.51
C GLU A 181 -20.97 2.49 -31.47
N LEU A 182 -21.93 1.95 -30.71
CA LEU A 182 -21.89 0.64 -30.05
C LEU A 182 -23.32 0.12 -29.94
#